data_4b7b4b62921e8ca125aa20099bb5f295
#
_entry.id   4b7b4b62921e8ca125aa20099bb5f295
#
_cell.length_a   1.000
_cell.length_b   1.000
_cell.length_c   1.000
_cell.angle_alpha   90.00
_cell.angle_beta   90.00
_cell.angle_gamma   90.00
#
_symmetry.space_group_name_H-M   'P 1'
#
loop_
_entity.id
_entity.type
_entity.pdbx_description
1 polymer ?
#
loop_
_entity_poly.entity_id
_entity_poly.type
_entity_poly.pdbx_seq_one_letter_code
_entity_poly.pdbx_strand_id
1 'polypeptide(L)'
;QWENVFIDDALNYTVENYNLVKERYPNKLIVITEAGWATSTNDIEIKKNNTNEHFQKIYYNQLSKWSEDEKILTFVFEAFDEPWKGSDDPNEPEKHWGLYNEDRTPKHSMRQELYKK
;
A
#
# COMPACT_ATOMS: atom_id res chain seq x y z
N GLN A 1 -5.43 -5.80 0.18
CA GLN A 1 -6.74 -5.46 0.76
C GLN A 1 -7.90 -5.96 -0.09
N TRP A 2 -7.88 -5.74 -1.41
CA TRP A 2 -8.94 -6.21 -2.33
C TRP A 2 -9.19 -7.72 -2.27
N GLU A 3 -8.14 -8.50 -2.03
CA GLU A 3 -8.20 -9.95 -1.91
C GLU A 3 -8.55 -10.43 -0.48
N ASN A 4 -9.12 -9.58 0.35
CA ASN A 4 -9.42 -9.84 1.77
C ASN A 4 -8.19 -10.23 2.61
N VAL A 5 -7.01 -9.85 2.18
CA VAL A 5 -5.77 -10.05 2.94
C VAL A 5 -5.69 -9.07 4.08
N PHE A 6 -5.58 -9.57 5.32
CA PHE A 6 -5.42 -8.74 6.51
C PHE A 6 -3.98 -8.22 6.62
N ILE A 7 -3.81 -7.12 7.35
CA ILE A 7 -2.50 -6.45 7.46
C ILE A 7 -1.37 -7.39 7.93
N ASP A 8 -1.66 -8.33 8.80
CA ASP A 8 -0.67 -9.26 9.31
C ASP A 8 -0.07 -10.19 8.23
N ASP A 9 -0.82 -10.45 7.18
CA ASP A 9 -0.42 -11.32 6.07
C ASP A 9 -0.08 -10.54 4.78
N ALA A 10 -0.18 -9.22 4.81
CA ALA A 10 -0.10 -8.38 3.61
C ALA A 10 1.24 -8.48 2.89
N LEU A 11 2.36 -8.37 3.61
CA LEU A 11 3.67 -8.51 2.98
C LEU A 11 3.90 -9.92 2.44
N ASN A 12 3.57 -10.96 3.21
CA ASN A 12 3.72 -12.35 2.76
C ASN A 12 2.94 -12.62 1.49
N TYR A 13 1.72 -12.10 1.38
CA TYR A 13 0.91 -12.19 0.16
C TYR A 13 1.61 -11.52 -1.03
N THR A 14 2.16 -10.33 -0.85
CA THR A 14 2.94 -9.64 -1.88
C THR A 14 4.16 -10.46 -2.32
N VAL A 15 4.92 -10.99 -1.36
CA VAL A 15 6.12 -11.82 -1.61
C VAL A 15 5.77 -13.09 -2.36
N GLU A 16 4.72 -13.79 -1.96
CA GLU A 16 4.25 -15.01 -2.63
C GLU A 16 3.86 -14.75 -4.08
N ASN A 17 3.10 -13.68 -4.34
CA ASN A 17 2.72 -13.30 -5.70
C ASN A 17 3.94 -12.92 -6.55
N TYR A 18 4.89 -12.18 -5.99
CA TYR A 18 6.15 -11.87 -6.67
C TYR A 18 6.90 -13.15 -7.04
N ASN A 19 7.04 -14.08 -6.09
CA ASN A 19 7.77 -15.33 -6.31
C ASN A 19 7.10 -16.22 -7.37
N LEU A 20 5.78 -16.29 -7.42
CA LEU A 20 5.05 -17.02 -8.44
C LEU A 20 5.37 -16.49 -9.86
N VAL A 21 5.40 -15.18 -10.04
CA VAL A 21 5.76 -14.56 -11.31
C VAL A 21 7.23 -14.81 -11.64
N LYS A 22 8.12 -14.68 -10.66
CA LYS A 22 9.56 -14.92 -10.82
C LYS A 22 9.86 -16.37 -11.21
N GLU A 23 9.20 -17.33 -10.62
CA GLU A 23 9.32 -18.75 -10.98
C GLU A 23 8.87 -19.02 -12.42
N ARG A 24 7.79 -18.35 -12.83
CA ARG A 24 7.27 -18.47 -14.21
C ARG A 24 8.20 -17.86 -15.24
N TYR A 25 8.90 -16.79 -14.87
CA TYR A 25 9.77 -16.02 -15.76
C TYR A 25 11.15 -15.82 -15.15
N PRO A 26 11.94 -16.89 -14.91
CA PRO A 26 13.19 -16.81 -14.13
C PRO A 26 14.26 -15.95 -14.77
N ASN A 27 14.21 -15.75 -16.11
CA ASN A 27 15.17 -14.96 -16.86
C ASN A 27 14.71 -13.54 -17.16
N LYS A 28 13.57 -13.12 -16.61
CA LYS A 28 13.03 -11.77 -16.79
C LYS A 28 13.23 -10.93 -15.53
N LEU A 29 13.44 -9.64 -15.73
CA LEU A 29 13.33 -8.66 -14.66
C LEU A 29 11.85 -8.52 -14.29
N ILE A 30 11.54 -8.77 -13.03
CA ILE A 30 10.19 -8.60 -12.49
C ILE A 30 10.13 -7.29 -11.70
N VAL A 31 9.15 -6.46 -12.02
CA VAL A 31 8.91 -5.16 -11.39
C VAL A 31 7.51 -5.17 -10.78
N ILE A 32 7.39 -4.64 -9.57
CA ILE A 32 6.08 -4.39 -8.96
C ILE A 32 5.64 -2.99 -9.37
N THR A 33 4.60 -2.89 -10.17
CA THR A 33 4.13 -1.61 -10.72
C THR A 33 3.15 -0.88 -9.81
N GLU A 34 2.43 -1.61 -8.96
CA GLU A 34 1.48 -1.04 -8.00
C GLU A 34 1.43 -1.90 -6.75
N ALA A 35 1.76 -1.30 -5.62
CA ALA A 35 1.56 -1.89 -4.30
C ALA A 35 1.26 -0.80 -3.29
N GLY A 36 0.21 -0.98 -2.49
CA GLY A 36 -0.22 0.05 -1.56
C GLY A 36 -1.25 -0.45 -0.54
N TRP A 37 -1.74 0.45 0.29
CA TRP A 37 -2.71 0.20 1.33
C TRP A 37 -3.64 1.40 1.49
N ALA A 38 -4.94 1.21 1.27
CA ALA A 38 -5.93 2.26 1.44
C ALA A 38 -6.10 2.61 2.92
N THR A 39 -6.28 3.88 3.22
CA THR A 39 -6.39 4.41 4.59
C THR A 39 -7.83 4.67 5.03
N SER A 40 -8.77 4.66 4.12
CA SER A 40 -10.19 4.80 4.39
C SER A 40 -11.03 3.94 3.45
N THR A 41 -12.25 3.61 3.85
CA THR A 41 -13.16 2.76 3.07
C THR A 41 -14.62 3.00 3.46
N ASN A 42 -15.52 2.70 2.53
CA ASN A 42 -16.96 2.60 2.75
C ASN A 42 -17.41 1.24 3.33
N ASP A 43 -16.44 0.36 3.64
CA ASP A 43 -16.68 -0.97 4.25
C ASP A 43 -17.40 -1.98 3.34
N ILE A 44 -17.46 -1.74 2.04
CA ILE A 44 -18.11 -2.67 1.09
C ILE A 44 -17.14 -3.79 0.71
N GLU A 45 -16.11 -3.50 -0.06
CA GLU A 45 -15.12 -4.50 -0.50
C GLU A 45 -13.89 -4.54 0.41
N ILE A 46 -13.29 -3.39 0.67
CA ILE A 46 -12.22 -3.24 1.65
C ILE A 46 -12.84 -2.93 3.02
N LYS A 47 -12.47 -3.68 4.04
CA LYS A 47 -13.11 -3.60 5.36
C LYS A 47 -12.46 -2.55 6.27
N LYS A 48 -13.28 -1.86 7.07
CA LYS A 48 -12.84 -0.82 8.00
C LYS A 48 -11.84 -1.33 9.04
N ASN A 49 -12.01 -2.55 9.52
CA ASN A 49 -11.11 -3.16 10.49
C ASN A 49 -9.71 -3.50 9.92
N ASN A 50 -9.54 -3.33 8.61
CA ASN A 50 -8.29 -3.55 7.90
C ASN A 50 -7.79 -2.29 7.19
N THR A 51 -8.28 -1.10 7.58
CA THR A 51 -8.06 0.14 6.83
C THR A 51 -7.84 1.31 7.79
N ASN A 52 -6.61 1.81 7.87
CA ASN A 52 -6.24 3.02 8.57
C ASN A 52 -4.81 3.44 8.20
N GLU A 53 -4.40 4.63 8.63
CA GLU A 53 -3.06 5.15 8.35
C GLU A 53 -1.96 4.34 9.05
N HIS A 54 -2.25 3.75 10.22
CA HIS A 54 -1.28 2.92 10.94
C HIS A 54 -0.96 1.64 10.16
N PHE A 55 -1.95 0.97 9.61
CA PHE A 55 -1.78 -0.22 8.78
C PHE A 55 -1.06 0.12 7.46
N GLN A 56 -1.38 1.25 6.85
CA GLN A 56 -0.64 1.72 5.68
C GLN A 56 0.85 1.89 6.01
N LYS A 57 1.18 2.49 7.16
CA LYS A 57 2.57 2.64 7.61
C LYS A 57 3.26 1.29 7.80
N ILE A 58 2.60 0.33 8.42
CA ILE A 58 3.14 -1.02 8.61
C ILE A 58 3.47 -1.65 7.25
N TYR A 59 2.50 -1.67 6.34
CA TYR A 59 2.68 -2.26 5.02
C TYR A 59 3.77 -1.55 4.22
N TYR A 60 3.75 -0.22 4.19
CA TYR A 60 4.74 0.59 3.49
C TYR A 60 6.17 0.31 3.99
N ASN A 61 6.36 0.26 5.31
CA ASN A 61 7.68 0.01 5.90
C ASN A 61 8.17 -1.42 5.59
N GLN A 62 7.30 -2.41 5.70
CA GLN A 62 7.63 -3.80 5.39
C GLN A 62 7.94 -4.00 3.90
N LEU A 63 7.12 -3.41 3.03
CA LEU A 63 7.30 -3.45 1.58
C LEU A 63 8.61 -2.80 1.17
N SER A 64 8.90 -1.62 1.72
CA SER A 64 10.11 -0.84 1.42
C SER A 64 11.35 -1.60 1.85
N LYS A 65 11.35 -2.17 3.06
CA LYS A 65 12.48 -2.96 3.56
C LYS A 65 12.72 -4.20 2.71
N TRP A 66 11.68 -4.97 2.43
CA TRP A 66 11.79 -6.18 1.63
C TRP A 66 12.26 -5.89 0.21
N SER A 67 11.67 -4.91 -0.45
CA SER A 67 12.04 -4.57 -1.83
C SER A 67 13.46 -4.02 -1.93
N GLU A 68 13.91 -3.26 -0.95
CA GLU A 68 15.30 -2.76 -0.87
C GLU A 68 16.28 -3.91 -0.63
N ASP A 69 16.02 -4.77 0.36
CA ASP A 69 16.88 -5.92 0.70
C ASP A 69 17.01 -6.90 -0.49
N GLU A 70 15.92 -7.14 -1.21
CA GLU A 70 15.87 -8.06 -2.36
C GLU A 70 16.18 -7.36 -3.71
N LYS A 71 16.41 -6.05 -3.70
CA LYS A 71 16.68 -5.23 -4.91
C LYS A 71 15.58 -5.37 -5.98
N ILE A 72 14.33 -5.26 -5.55
CA ILE A 72 13.15 -5.32 -6.40
C ILE A 72 12.64 -3.90 -6.64
N LEU A 73 12.60 -3.48 -7.90
CA LEU A 73 11.99 -2.20 -8.27
C LEU A 73 10.49 -2.25 -8.00
N THR A 74 10.04 -1.39 -7.10
CA THR A 74 8.66 -1.36 -6.62
C THR A 74 8.12 0.06 -6.68
N PHE A 75 6.97 0.24 -7.32
CA PHE A 75 6.23 1.49 -7.35
C PHE A 75 5.09 1.43 -6.35
N VAL A 76 5.16 2.30 -5.35
CA VAL A 76 4.11 2.37 -4.32
C VAL A 76 2.91 3.11 -4.88
N PHE A 77 1.75 2.53 -4.76
CA PHE A 77 0.49 3.14 -5.14
C PHE A 77 -0.23 3.66 -3.89
N GLU A 78 -0.31 4.95 -3.70
CA GLU A 78 0.10 6.04 -4.57
C GLU A 78 0.61 7.24 -3.77
N ALA A 79 1.09 8.30 -4.43
CA ALA A 79 1.66 9.45 -3.73
C ALA A 79 0.60 10.26 -2.97
N PHE A 80 -0.50 10.62 -3.62
CA PHE A 80 -1.54 11.50 -3.07
C PHE A 80 -2.92 10.89 -3.16
N ASP A 81 -3.77 11.22 -2.20
CA ASP A 81 -5.19 10.95 -2.33
C ASP A 81 -5.78 11.66 -3.54
N GLU A 82 -6.69 10.99 -4.23
CA GLU A 82 -7.30 11.48 -5.46
C GLU A 82 -8.83 11.51 -5.32
N PRO A 83 -9.42 12.62 -4.85
CA PRO A 83 -10.84 12.69 -4.51
C PRO A 83 -11.78 12.53 -5.71
N TRP A 84 -11.27 12.65 -6.93
CA TRP A 84 -12.03 12.44 -8.17
C TRP A 84 -12.16 10.98 -8.60
N LYS A 85 -11.41 10.05 -7.97
CA LYS A 85 -11.45 8.63 -8.32
C LYS A 85 -12.67 7.92 -7.75
N GLY A 86 -13.09 6.85 -8.42
CA GLY A 86 -14.19 5.99 -7.98
C GLY A 86 -15.55 6.65 -8.11
N SER A 87 -16.42 6.41 -7.14
CA SER A 87 -17.79 6.95 -7.09
C SER A 87 -17.85 8.33 -6.41
N ASP A 88 -19.06 8.86 -6.27
CA ASP A 88 -19.31 10.10 -5.52
C ASP A 88 -19.24 9.91 -3.99
N ASP A 89 -19.11 8.68 -3.52
CA ASP A 89 -18.97 8.37 -2.10
C ASP A 89 -17.61 8.86 -1.59
N PRO A 90 -17.56 9.81 -0.63
CA PRO A 90 -16.29 10.32 -0.10
C PRO A 90 -15.44 9.27 0.62
N ASN A 91 -16.03 8.15 1.01
CA ASN A 91 -15.35 7.03 1.67
C ASN A 91 -14.96 5.90 0.69
N GLU A 92 -15.15 6.10 -0.60
CA GLU A 92 -14.68 5.17 -1.62
C GLU A 92 -13.16 4.91 -1.46
N PRO A 93 -12.70 3.66 -1.30
CA PRO A 93 -11.28 3.38 -1.07
C PRO A 93 -10.37 3.88 -2.19
N GLU A 94 -10.85 3.95 -3.43
CA GLU A 94 -10.07 4.50 -4.56
C GLU A 94 -9.59 5.93 -4.36
N LYS A 95 -10.20 6.70 -3.46
CA LYS A 95 -9.80 8.07 -3.13
C LYS A 95 -8.71 8.16 -2.07
N HIS A 96 -8.33 7.04 -1.43
CA HIS A 96 -7.59 7.04 -0.17
C HIS A 96 -6.32 6.17 -0.17
N TRP A 97 -5.71 5.97 -1.33
CA TRP A 97 -4.46 5.18 -1.46
C TRP A 97 -3.20 6.01 -1.25
N GLY A 98 -3.31 7.34 -1.18
CA GLY A 98 -2.16 8.23 -1.05
C GLY A 98 -1.34 8.02 0.21
N LEU A 99 -0.03 8.17 0.10
CA LEU A 99 0.87 8.31 1.25
C LEU A 99 0.73 9.71 1.86
N TYR A 100 0.28 10.66 1.06
CA TYR A 100 -0.08 12.02 1.43
C TYR A 100 -1.57 12.26 1.18
N ASN A 101 -2.15 13.14 1.98
CA ASN A 101 -3.50 13.64 1.74
C ASN A 101 -3.55 14.50 0.46
N GLU A 102 -4.76 14.81 -0.01
CA GLU A 102 -5.00 15.67 -1.17
C GLU A 102 -4.29 17.04 -1.05
N ASP A 103 -4.26 17.61 0.15
CA ASP A 103 -3.63 18.90 0.47
C ASP A 103 -2.11 18.82 0.65
N ARG A 104 -1.48 17.69 0.35
CA ARG A 104 -0.05 17.39 0.48
C ARG A 104 0.44 17.18 1.92
N THR A 105 -0.44 17.19 2.90
CA THR A 105 -0.04 16.81 4.27
C THR A 105 0.28 15.33 4.37
N PRO A 106 1.36 14.93 5.08
CA PRO A 106 1.75 13.53 5.17
C PRO A 106 0.81 12.73 6.05
N LYS A 107 0.48 11.52 5.62
CA LYS A 107 -0.11 10.50 6.48
C LYS A 107 0.97 9.86 7.38
N HIS A 108 0.59 8.96 8.28
CA HIS A 108 1.51 8.35 9.24
C HIS A 108 2.74 7.71 8.58
N SER A 109 2.59 7.11 7.39
CA SER A 109 3.69 6.48 6.65
C SER A 109 4.80 7.45 6.25
N MET A 110 4.45 8.72 6.01
CA MET A 110 5.37 9.75 5.54
C MET A 110 5.74 10.77 6.61
N ARG A 111 5.15 10.69 7.81
CA ARG A 111 5.56 11.54 8.92
C ARG A 111 6.91 11.05 9.43
N GLN A 112 7.89 11.94 9.39
CA GLN A 112 9.12 11.73 10.14
C GLN A 112 8.72 11.65 11.62
N GLU A 113 9.10 10.57 12.30
CA GLU A 113 9.07 10.57 13.74
C GLU A 113 9.99 11.71 14.19
N LEU A 114 9.39 12.78 14.70
CA LEU A 114 10.17 13.83 15.35
C LEU A 114 11.04 13.12 16.39
N TYR A 115 12.33 13.22 16.18
CA TYR A 115 13.36 12.52 16.93
C TYR A 115 13.02 12.44 18.41
N LYS A 116 12.86 11.25 18.92
CA LYS A 116 13.06 11.00 20.34
C LYS A 116 14.55 11.25 20.61
N LYS A 117 14.80 12.44 21.11
CA LYS A 117 16.11 12.70 21.70
C LYS A 117 16.29 11.79 22.91
#